data_336ff73ce00cf3c2ce81a890c0144247
#
_entry.id   336ff73ce00cf3c2ce81a890c0144247
#
_cell.length_a   1.000
_cell.length_b   1.000
_cell.length_c   1.000
_cell.angle_alpha   90.00
_cell.angle_beta   90.00
_cell.angle_gamma   90.00
#
_symmetry.space_group_name_H-M   'P 1'
#
loop_
_entity.id
_entity.type
_entity.pdbx_description
1 polymer ?
#
loop_
_entity_poly.entity_id
_entity_poly.type
_entity_poly.pdbx_seq_one_letter_code
_entity_poly.pdbx_strand_id
1 'polypeptide(L)'
;MSRFIPLSIPNFEGNERKYVDDAIDQGWVSTGGAYITKLEEQMAGFLHVEKVAACQSGTSALHLSLLECNVQPGDMVIVPTLTFIAAVNPVHYQFAEPVFMDCDDSLCMDPVKLRKFCEKECHVEQKQLIHTASGKKIKAVIVVHVFGNLADMESIMDIAEEYHLKVIE
;
A
#
# COMPACT_ATOMS: atom_id res chain seq x y z
N MET A 1 -33.12 23.80 -6.39
CA MET A 1 -31.64 23.83 -6.30
C MET A 1 -31.15 22.40 -6.04
N SER A 2 -30.32 21.84 -6.88
CA SER A 2 -29.74 20.51 -6.63
C SER A 2 -28.78 20.60 -5.43
N ARG A 3 -28.95 19.74 -4.43
CA ARG A 3 -28.05 19.66 -3.27
C ARG A 3 -26.71 19.07 -3.76
N PHE A 4 -25.61 19.81 -3.61
CA PHE A 4 -24.29 19.28 -3.84
C PHE A 4 -23.97 18.27 -2.73
N ILE A 5 -23.58 17.06 -3.12
CA ILE A 5 -23.14 16.00 -2.22
C ILE A 5 -21.64 15.79 -2.48
N PRO A 6 -20.75 16.18 -1.56
CA PRO A 6 -19.32 15.95 -1.72
C PRO A 6 -18.99 14.48 -1.61
N LEU A 7 -17.89 14.02 -2.26
CA LEU A 7 -17.40 12.66 -2.20
C LEU A 7 -16.97 12.27 -0.77
N SER A 8 -16.28 13.18 -0.10
CA SER A 8 -15.91 13.04 1.31
C SER A 8 -15.84 14.41 1.97
N ILE A 9 -16.04 14.43 3.27
CA ILE A 9 -15.92 15.65 4.09
C ILE A 9 -15.03 15.26 5.30
N PRO A 10 -13.98 16.06 5.63
CA PRO A 10 -13.24 15.88 6.86
C PRO A 10 -14.14 15.98 8.08
N ASN A 11 -13.94 15.10 9.05
CA ASN A 11 -14.60 15.17 10.35
C ASN A 11 -13.57 15.62 11.39
N PHE A 12 -13.84 16.76 12.06
CA PHE A 12 -12.98 17.37 13.08
C PHE A 12 -13.75 17.50 14.40
N GLU A 13 -14.51 16.48 14.79
CA GLU A 13 -15.30 16.45 16.01
C GLU A 13 -14.52 15.88 17.23
N GLY A 14 -13.25 15.48 17.04
CA GLY A 14 -12.40 14.91 18.06
C GLY A 14 -11.44 15.93 18.71
N ASN A 15 -10.22 15.49 18.93
CA ASN A 15 -9.18 16.27 19.61
C ASN A 15 -8.23 17.01 18.64
N GLU A 16 -8.55 17.05 17.33
CA GLU A 16 -7.64 17.55 16.29
C GLU A 16 -7.15 18.96 16.59
N ARG A 17 -8.10 19.87 16.91
CA ARG A 17 -7.79 21.28 17.22
C ARG A 17 -6.88 21.35 18.47
N LYS A 18 -7.20 20.60 19.52
CA LYS A 18 -6.42 20.58 20.76
C LYS A 18 -4.96 20.18 20.51
N TYR A 19 -4.73 19.16 19.69
CA TYR A 19 -3.38 18.68 19.38
C TYR A 19 -2.62 19.64 18.46
N VAL A 20 -3.32 20.29 17.53
CA VAL A 20 -2.70 21.30 16.65
C VAL A 20 -2.30 22.53 17.47
N ASP A 21 -3.21 23.07 18.31
CA ASP A 21 -2.94 24.23 19.16
C ASP A 21 -1.77 23.94 20.11
N ASP A 22 -1.74 22.78 20.75
CA ASP A 22 -0.64 22.37 21.65
C ASP A 22 0.72 22.22 20.89
N ALA A 23 0.71 21.69 19.67
CA ALA A 23 1.91 21.59 18.86
C ALA A 23 2.49 22.98 18.47
N ILE A 24 1.59 23.93 18.18
CA ILE A 24 1.96 25.32 17.88
C ILE A 24 2.53 25.99 19.13
N ASP A 25 1.88 25.85 20.29
CA ASP A 25 2.30 26.43 21.57
C ASP A 25 3.68 25.92 21.98
N GLN A 26 3.99 24.65 21.70
CA GLN A 26 5.29 24.04 21.94
C GLN A 26 6.34 24.38 20.88
N GLY A 27 5.97 25.03 19.78
CA GLY A 27 6.86 25.38 18.66
C GLY A 27 7.26 24.19 17.76
N TRP A 28 6.58 23.05 17.86
CA TRP A 28 6.85 21.86 17.05
C TRP A 28 6.00 21.83 15.78
N VAL A 29 6.49 22.49 14.74
CA VAL A 29 5.79 22.67 13.45
C VAL A 29 6.57 22.07 12.26
N SER A 30 7.56 21.22 12.52
CA SER A 30 8.42 20.60 11.50
C SER A 30 8.48 19.08 11.65
N THR A 31 9.53 18.45 11.14
CA THR A 31 9.71 16.98 11.09
C THR A 31 10.07 16.33 12.43
N GLY A 32 10.28 17.10 13.47
CA GLY A 32 10.50 16.63 14.84
C GLY A 32 9.33 17.02 15.74
N GLY A 33 9.15 16.31 16.85
CA GLY A 33 8.16 16.68 17.85
C GLY A 33 7.51 15.49 18.55
N ALA A 34 6.97 15.75 19.74
CA ALA A 34 6.37 14.71 20.59
C ALA A 34 5.19 13.98 19.93
N TYR A 35 4.44 14.65 19.06
CA TYR A 35 3.27 14.04 18.41
C TYR A 35 3.63 13.01 17.35
N ILE A 36 4.78 13.16 16.67
CA ILE A 36 5.26 12.15 15.71
C ILE A 36 5.61 10.87 16.46
N THR A 37 6.44 10.97 17.51
CA THR A 37 6.79 9.83 18.36
C THR A 37 5.57 9.16 18.97
N LYS A 38 4.63 9.97 19.49
CA LYS A 38 3.39 9.44 20.07
C LYS A 38 2.52 8.71 19.05
N LEU A 39 2.43 9.21 17.82
CA LEU A 39 1.72 8.53 16.73
C LEU A 39 2.38 7.18 16.42
N GLU A 40 3.70 7.16 16.25
CA GLU A 40 4.46 5.95 15.93
C GLU A 40 4.31 4.89 17.02
N GLU A 41 4.44 5.26 18.30
CA GLU A 41 4.28 4.37 19.44
C GLU A 41 2.85 3.83 19.56
N GLN A 42 1.83 4.69 19.42
CA GLN A 42 0.44 4.27 19.52
C GLN A 42 0.03 3.36 18.36
N MET A 43 0.47 3.66 17.14
CA MET A 43 0.22 2.81 15.98
C MET A 43 0.96 1.48 16.08
N ALA A 44 2.20 1.47 16.56
CA ALA A 44 2.93 0.22 16.80
C ALA A 44 2.19 -0.67 17.81
N GLY A 45 1.72 -0.09 18.90
CA GLY A 45 0.90 -0.81 19.89
C GLY A 45 -0.44 -1.31 19.33
N PHE A 46 -1.13 -0.51 18.53
CA PHE A 46 -2.40 -0.89 17.92
C PHE A 46 -2.25 -2.02 16.88
N LEU A 47 -1.21 -1.96 16.06
CA LEU A 47 -0.93 -2.95 15.01
C LEU A 47 -0.16 -4.17 15.53
N HIS A 48 0.25 -4.18 16.80
CA HIS A 48 1.09 -5.23 17.42
C HIS A 48 2.40 -5.47 16.64
N VAL A 49 3.01 -4.40 16.13
CA VAL A 49 4.31 -4.42 15.46
C VAL A 49 5.39 -3.75 16.30
N GLU A 50 6.66 -4.06 16.03
CA GLU A 50 7.77 -3.52 16.81
C GLU A 50 7.94 -2.01 16.62
N LYS A 51 7.79 -1.52 15.38
CA LYS A 51 8.00 -0.13 15.00
C LYS A 51 7.07 0.31 13.89
N VAL A 52 6.77 1.60 13.92
CA VAL A 52 6.06 2.32 12.85
C VAL A 52 6.85 3.57 12.52
N ALA A 53 6.89 3.95 11.27
CA ALA A 53 7.47 5.20 10.80
C ALA A 53 6.38 6.10 10.21
N ALA A 54 6.25 7.31 10.74
CA ALA A 54 5.31 8.30 10.23
C ALA A 54 5.81 8.92 8.92
N CYS A 55 4.94 9.01 7.92
CA CYS A 55 5.21 9.64 6.63
C CYS A 55 4.22 10.78 6.38
N GLN A 56 4.62 11.76 5.59
CA GLN A 56 3.76 12.90 5.27
C GLN A 56 2.58 12.56 4.34
N SER A 57 2.62 11.40 3.68
CA SER A 57 1.55 10.94 2.79
C SER A 57 1.59 9.42 2.58
N GLY A 58 0.46 8.83 2.21
CA GLY A 58 0.40 7.41 1.80
C GLY A 58 1.29 7.11 0.58
N THR A 59 1.45 8.05 -0.35
CA THR A 59 2.37 7.90 -1.49
C THR A 59 3.81 7.71 -1.03
N SER A 60 4.25 8.49 -0.05
CA SER A 60 5.60 8.35 0.54
C SER A 60 5.76 7.06 1.32
N ALA A 61 4.71 6.64 2.05
CA ALA A 61 4.71 5.37 2.77
C ALA A 61 4.81 4.18 1.80
N LEU A 62 4.04 4.17 0.72
CA LEU A 62 4.13 3.15 -0.33
C LEU A 62 5.50 3.11 -1.00
N HIS A 63 6.10 4.28 -1.26
CA HIS A 63 7.46 4.35 -1.81
C HIS A 63 8.49 3.72 -0.86
N LEU A 64 8.43 4.04 0.43
CA LEU A 64 9.29 3.41 1.44
C LEU A 64 9.06 1.90 1.55
N SER A 65 7.80 1.45 1.49
CA SER A 65 7.47 0.02 1.53
C SER A 65 8.04 -0.73 0.33
N LEU A 66 8.02 -0.14 -0.86
CA LEU A 66 8.65 -0.74 -2.05
C LEU A 66 10.18 -0.83 -1.92
N LEU A 67 10.82 0.18 -1.33
CA LEU A 67 12.25 0.15 -1.01
C LEU A 67 12.57 -0.98 -0.02
N GLU A 68 11.78 -1.12 1.04
CA GLU A 68 11.93 -2.18 2.04
C GLU A 68 11.69 -3.57 1.45
N CYS A 69 10.79 -3.69 0.49
CA CYS A 69 10.60 -4.92 -0.30
C CYS A 69 11.74 -5.20 -1.29
N ASN A 70 12.77 -4.33 -1.31
CA ASN A 70 13.92 -4.44 -2.22
C ASN A 70 13.52 -4.50 -3.69
N VAL A 71 12.54 -3.68 -4.07
CA VAL A 71 12.17 -3.47 -5.49
C VAL A 71 13.27 -2.68 -6.19
N GLN A 72 13.78 -3.19 -7.29
CA GLN A 72 14.90 -2.62 -8.05
C GLN A 72 14.41 -2.14 -9.43
N PRO A 73 15.17 -1.25 -10.09
CA PRO A 73 14.89 -0.88 -11.47
C PRO A 73 14.76 -2.10 -12.38
N GLY A 74 13.67 -2.15 -13.14
CA GLY A 74 13.35 -3.25 -14.05
C GLY A 74 12.60 -4.42 -13.43
N ASP A 75 12.43 -4.46 -12.11
CA ASP A 75 11.50 -5.39 -11.46
C ASP A 75 10.04 -5.05 -11.78
N MET A 76 9.12 -5.95 -11.48
CA MET A 76 7.68 -5.75 -11.63
C MET A 76 6.99 -5.79 -10.26
N VAL A 77 5.90 -5.03 -10.14
CA VAL A 77 5.03 -4.99 -8.95
C VAL A 77 3.58 -5.13 -9.40
N ILE A 78 2.86 -6.08 -8.82
CA ILE A 78 1.42 -6.25 -9.09
C ILE A 78 0.65 -5.15 -8.35
N VAL A 79 -0.23 -4.47 -9.08
CA VAL A 79 -1.05 -3.34 -8.57
C VAL A 79 -2.50 -3.50 -9.01
N PRO A 80 -3.50 -3.04 -8.23
CA PRO A 80 -4.88 -3.10 -8.66
C PRO A 80 -5.16 -2.12 -9.81
N THR A 81 -6.07 -2.49 -10.72
CA THR A 81 -6.56 -1.60 -11.79
C THR A 81 -7.48 -0.52 -11.25
N LEU A 82 -8.27 -0.84 -10.23
CA LEU A 82 -9.19 0.09 -9.58
C LEU A 82 -8.56 0.61 -8.28
N THR A 83 -7.91 1.77 -8.36
CA THR A 83 -7.28 2.40 -7.21
C THR A 83 -7.02 3.88 -7.48
N PHE A 84 -6.64 4.62 -6.43
CA PHE A 84 -6.05 5.93 -6.58
C PHE A 84 -4.64 5.81 -7.17
N ILE A 85 -4.26 6.70 -8.09
CA ILE A 85 -2.99 6.65 -8.81
C ILE A 85 -1.75 6.61 -7.88
N ALA A 86 -1.92 7.07 -6.63
CA ALA A 86 -0.88 7.01 -5.62
C ALA A 86 -0.41 5.58 -5.26
N ALA A 87 -1.21 4.56 -5.55
CA ALA A 87 -0.79 3.17 -5.39
C ALA A 87 0.14 2.68 -6.52
N VAL A 88 0.14 3.36 -7.66
CA VAL A 88 0.91 2.98 -8.86
C VAL A 88 2.17 3.82 -9.04
N ASN A 89 2.08 5.13 -8.81
CA ASN A 89 3.19 6.06 -9.03
C ASN A 89 4.50 5.65 -8.32
N PRO A 90 4.49 5.17 -7.06
CA PRO A 90 5.71 4.77 -6.37
C PRO A 90 6.45 3.61 -7.05
N VAL A 91 5.75 2.75 -7.80
CA VAL A 91 6.38 1.69 -8.61
C VAL A 91 7.27 2.33 -9.68
N HIS A 92 6.75 3.36 -10.37
CA HIS A 92 7.54 4.10 -11.35
C HIS A 92 8.68 4.90 -10.72
N TYR A 93 8.55 5.38 -9.48
CA TYR A 93 9.64 6.07 -8.78
C TYR A 93 10.83 5.14 -8.53
N GLN A 94 10.59 3.82 -8.42
CA GLN A 94 11.63 2.80 -8.34
C GLN A 94 12.16 2.35 -9.73
N PHE A 95 11.71 2.97 -10.82
CA PHE A 95 11.97 2.50 -12.19
C PHE A 95 11.56 1.03 -12.41
N ALA A 96 10.58 0.57 -11.64
CA ALA A 96 9.92 -0.73 -11.77
C ALA A 96 8.67 -0.61 -12.65
N GLU A 97 8.12 -1.74 -13.08
CA GLU A 97 6.96 -1.81 -13.96
C GLU A 97 5.72 -2.31 -13.22
N PRO A 98 4.59 -1.60 -13.28
CA PRO A 98 3.36 -2.09 -12.71
C PRO A 98 2.74 -3.20 -13.58
N VAL A 99 2.29 -4.27 -12.94
CA VAL A 99 1.43 -5.30 -13.53
C VAL A 99 0.03 -5.08 -13.00
N PHE A 100 -0.88 -4.67 -13.86
CA PHE A 100 -2.23 -4.37 -13.44
C PHE A 100 -3.07 -5.64 -13.25
N MET A 101 -3.63 -5.78 -12.05
CA MET A 101 -4.52 -6.87 -11.69
C MET A 101 -5.95 -6.36 -11.52
N ASP A 102 -6.88 -7.03 -12.19
CA ASP A 102 -8.28 -6.64 -12.22
C ASP A 102 -8.99 -6.94 -10.87
N CYS A 103 -10.13 -6.32 -10.65
CA CYS A 103 -10.95 -6.51 -9.46
C CYS A 103 -12.03 -7.57 -9.65
N ASP A 104 -12.59 -8.01 -8.53
CA ASP A 104 -13.82 -8.79 -8.44
C ASP A 104 -15.03 -7.90 -8.11
N ASP A 105 -16.16 -8.52 -7.73
CA ASP A 105 -17.39 -7.81 -7.37
C ASP A 105 -17.28 -6.97 -6.06
N SER A 106 -16.25 -7.22 -5.23
CA SER A 106 -15.93 -6.39 -4.06
C SER A 106 -15.22 -5.08 -4.43
N LEU A 107 -14.84 -4.92 -5.69
CA LEU A 107 -14.03 -3.86 -6.26
C LEU A 107 -12.54 -3.92 -5.82
N CYS A 108 -12.17 -4.88 -4.99
CA CYS A 108 -10.77 -5.13 -4.61
C CYS A 108 -10.09 -6.09 -5.59
N MET A 109 -8.78 -6.25 -5.48
CA MET A 109 -8.01 -7.17 -6.32
C MET A 109 -8.59 -8.58 -6.28
N ASP A 110 -8.85 -9.16 -7.44
CA ASP A 110 -9.41 -10.52 -7.60
C ASP A 110 -8.33 -11.59 -7.35
N PRO A 111 -8.40 -12.36 -6.27
CA PRO A 111 -7.39 -13.38 -5.96
C PRO A 111 -7.40 -14.54 -6.96
N VAL A 112 -8.54 -14.83 -7.62
CA VAL A 112 -8.62 -15.88 -8.65
C VAL A 112 -7.84 -15.46 -9.89
N LYS A 113 -7.96 -14.20 -10.31
CA LYS A 113 -7.19 -13.66 -11.43
C LYS A 113 -5.71 -13.57 -11.08
N LEU A 114 -5.37 -13.17 -9.85
CA LEU A 114 -4.00 -13.12 -9.34
C LEU A 114 -3.35 -14.51 -9.41
N ARG A 115 -4.00 -15.53 -8.88
CA ARG A 115 -3.51 -16.92 -8.95
C ARG A 115 -3.32 -17.39 -10.38
N LYS A 116 -4.34 -17.17 -11.21
CA LYS A 116 -4.27 -17.55 -12.64
C LYS A 116 -3.13 -16.87 -13.38
N PHE A 117 -2.83 -15.63 -13.08
CA PHE A 117 -1.66 -14.91 -13.63
C PHE A 117 -0.36 -15.58 -13.20
N CYS A 118 -0.19 -15.84 -11.89
CA CYS A 118 0.99 -16.51 -11.38
C CYS A 118 1.21 -17.90 -12.02
N GLU A 119 0.13 -18.70 -12.16
CA GLU A 119 0.18 -20.04 -12.74
C GLU A 119 0.48 -20.07 -14.24
N LYS A 120 -0.06 -19.11 -15.00
CA LYS A 120 -0.03 -19.18 -16.47
C LYS A 120 1.04 -18.31 -17.12
N GLU A 121 1.36 -17.20 -16.49
CA GLU A 121 2.25 -16.19 -17.06
C GLU A 121 3.59 -16.09 -16.33
N CYS A 122 3.75 -16.84 -15.21
CA CYS A 122 4.95 -16.80 -14.41
C CYS A 122 5.50 -18.19 -14.11
N HIS A 123 6.72 -18.22 -13.60
CA HIS A 123 7.34 -19.40 -13.01
C HIS A 123 8.21 -18.99 -11.80
N VAL A 124 8.44 -19.91 -10.88
CA VAL A 124 9.30 -19.67 -9.73
C VAL A 124 10.71 -20.17 -10.04
N GLU A 125 11.68 -19.28 -9.91
CA GLU A 125 13.11 -19.59 -10.00
C GLU A 125 13.85 -19.03 -8.80
N GLN A 126 14.61 -19.86 -8.07
CA GLN A 126 15.38 -19.47 -6.89
C GLN A 126 14.56 -18.67 -5.84
N LYS A 127 13.34 -19.10 -5.58
CA LYS A 127 12.37 -18.42 -4.68
C LYS A 127 12.02 -17.00 -5.13
N GLN A 128 11.98 -16.75 -6.41
CA GLN A 128 11.53 -15.50 -7.01
C GLN A 128 10.51 -15.80 -8.09
N LEU A 129 9.43 -15.03 -8.13
CA LEU A 129 8.45 -15.11 -9.20
C LEU A 129 8.98 -14.35 -10.42
N ILE A 130 9.05 -15.03 -11.56
CA ILE A 130 9.55 -14.50 -12.82
C ILE A 130 8.41 -14.47 -13.82
N HIS A 131 8.17 -13.33 -14.43
CA HIS A 131 7.25 -13.19 -15.55
C HIS A 131 7.86 -13.84 -16.81
N THR A 132 7.27 -14.90 -17.31
CA THR A 132 7.85 -15.78 -18.33
C THR A 132 8.17 -15.05 -19.63
N ALA A 133 7.27 -14.16 -20.08
CA ALA A 133 7.44 -13.48 -21.36
C ALA A 133 8.55 -12.42 -21.34
N SER A 134 8.78 -11.73 -20.21
CA SER A 134 9.78 -10.67 -20.10
C SER A 134 11.07 -11.06 -19.40
N GLY A 135 11.06 -12.18 -18.65
CA GLY A 135 12.17 -12.58 -17.77
C GLY A 135 12.35 -11.69 -16.54
N LYS A 136 11.42 -10.76 -16.27
CA LYS A 136 11.51 -9.83 -15.15
C LYS A 136 11.02 -10.45 -13.85
N LYS A 137 11.60 -10.02 -12.73
CA LYS A 137 11.21 -10.46 -11.39
C LYS A 137 9.97 -9.71 -10.94
N ILE A 138 8.99 -10.43 -10.37
CA ILE A 138 7.85 -9.83 -9.69
C ILE A 138 8.15 -9.88 -8.20
N LYS A 139 8.26 -8.71 -7.55
CA LYS A 139 8.74 -8.58 -6.17
C LYS A 139 7.63 -8.47 -5.14
N ALA A 140 6.59 -7.74 -5.49
CA ALA A 140 5.55 -7.39 -4.54
C ALA A 140 4.17 -7.33 -5.21
N VAL A 141 3.15 -7.40 -4.40
CA VAL A 141 1.77 -7.06 -4.72
C VAL A 141 1.31 -5.94 -3.78
N ILE A 142 0.73 -4.88 -4.34
CA ILE A 142 0.09 -3.82 -3.59
C ILE A 142 -1.41 -4.10 -3.54
N VAL A 143 -1.95 -4.19 -2.34
CA VAL A 143 -3.38 -4.41 -2.10
C VAL A 143 -4.01 -3.11 -1.61
N VAL A 144 -5.17 -2.76 -2.16
CA VAL A 144 -5.92 -1.57 -1.77
C VAL A 144 -7.34 -1.98 -1.39
N HIS A 145 -7.76 -1.61 -0.18
CA HIS A 145 -9.13 -1.78 0.32
C HIS A 145 -10.00 -0.62 -0.20
N VAL A 146 -10.36 -0.72 -1.47
CA VAL A 146 -11.02 0.38 -2.18
C VAL A 146 -12.37 0.72 -1.54
N PHE A 147 -12.63 2.01 -1.31
CA PHE A 147 -13.83 2.52 -0.63
C PHE A 147 -14.11 1.94 0.76
N GLY A 148 -13.11 1.32 1.42
CA GLY A 148 -13.27 0.64 2.70
C GLY A 148 -13.76 -0.80 2.58
N ASN A 149 -13.90 -1.35 1.36
CA ASN A 149 -14.14 -2.77 1.16
C ASN A 149 -12.87 -3.55 1.45
N LEU A 150 -12.95 -4.60 2.24
CA LEU A 150 -11.78 -5.45 2.51
C LEU A 150 -11.53 -6.38 1.32
N ALA A 151 -10.28 -6.40 0.84
CA ALA A 151 -9.82 -7.41 -0.09
C ALA A 151 -9.80 -8.79 0.61
N ASP A 152 -9.92 -9.86 -0.15
CA ASP A 152 -9.72 -11.23 0.36
C ASP A 152 -8.25 -11.47 0.67
N MET A 153 -7.83 -10.95 1.84
CA MET A 153 -6.43 -11.02 2.28
C MET A 153 -5.97 -12.44 2.55
N GLU A 154 -6.85 -13.33 3.00
CA GLU A 154 -6.51 -14.73 3.23
C GLU A 154 -6.03 -15.38 1.93
N SER A 155 -6.82 -15.32 0.88
CA SER A 155 -6.46 -15.85 -0.43
C SER A 155 -5.24 -15.15 -1.05
N ILE A 156 -5.11 -13.83 -0.89
CA ILE A 156 -3.97 -13.08 -1.42
C ILE A 156 -2.69 -13.45 -0.69
N MET A 157 -2.73 -13.60 0.63
CA MET A 157 -1.56 -14.00 1.44
C MET A 157 -1.11 -15.42 1.11
N ASP A 158 -2.04 -16.36 0.92
CA ASP A 158 -1.72 -17.73 0.49
C ASP A 158 -0.99 -17.73 -0.86
N ILE A 159 -1.47 -16.93 -1.82
CA ILE A 159 -0.82 -16.78 -3.13
C ILE A 159 0.56 -16.15 -2.96
N ALA A 160 0.67 -15.10 -2.16
CA ALA A 160 1.92 -14.40 -1.95
C ALA A 160 2.99 -15.30 -1.29
N GLU A 161 2.60 -16.16 -0.35
CA GLU A 161 3.49 -17.13 0.27
C GLU A 161 3.96 -18.19 -0.74
N GLU A 162 3.03 -18.77 -1.50
CA GLU A 162 3.31 -19.79 -2.51
C GLU A 162 4.28 -19.28 -3.58
N TYR A 163 4.10 -18.03 -4.03
CA TYR A 163 4.91 -17.44 -5.10
C TYR A 163 6.02 -16.50 -4.61
N HIS A 164 6.27 -16.46 -3.29
CA HIS A 164 7.33 -15.65 -2.66
C HIS A 164 7.22 -14.15 -2.93
N LEU A 165 6.01 -13.63 -3.03
CA LEU A 165 5.73 -12.20 -3.18
C LEU A 165 5.73 -11.49 -1.81
N LYS A 166 6.18 -10.25 -1.80
CA LYS A 166 5.93 -9.34 -0.67
C LYS A 166 4.55 -8.70 -0.82
N VAL A 167 3.82 -8.55 0.27
CA VAL A 167 2.52 -7.89 0.28
C VAL A 167 2.67 -6.52 0.92
N ILE A 168 2.15 -5.50 0.25
CA ILE A 168 2.04 -4.12 0.73
C ILE A 168 0.55 -3.80 0.77
N GLU A 169 0.07 -3.49 1.95
CA GLU A 169 -1.33 -3.18 2.23
C GLU A 169 -1.51 -1.71 2.58
#